data_9454f1c6844d82443f818f44588512f2
#
_entry.id   9454f1c6844d82443f818f44588512f2
#
_cell.length_a   1.000
_cell.length_b   1.000
_cell.length_c   1.000
_cell.angle_alpha   90.00
_cell.angle_beta   90.00
_cell.angle_gamma   90.00
#
_symmetry.space_group_name_H-M   'P 1'
#
loop_
_entity.id
_entity.type
_entity.pdbx_description
1 polymer ?
#
loop_
_entity_poly.entity_id
_entity_poly.type
_entity_poly.pdbx_seq_one_letter_code
_entity_poly.pdbx_strand_id
1 'polypeptide(L)' 'MGLSPKPTHSEPTKTWEDLDRFLQDMFSAGSKSKEPTVVYIDPDKYVMSTDEILEAGMKSGYAVSIHDKGQIKFE' A
#
# COMPACT_ATOMS: atom_id res chain seq x y z
N MET A 1 23.59 30.48 0.18
CA MET A 1 22.50 29.61 -0.11
C MET A 1 23.02 28.24 -0.41
N GLY A 2 22.29 27.34 -0.18
CA GLY A 2 22.64 25.98 -0.45
C GLY A 2 21.54 25.26 -1.12
N LEU A 3 21.88 24.15 -1.63
CA LEU A 3 20.87 23.25 -2.13
C LEU A 3 20.20 22.57 -0.96
N SER A 4 18.96 22.21 -1.15
CA SER A 4 18.28 21.39 -0.18
C SER A 4 19.03 20.06 -0.06
N PRO A 5 19.08 19.49 1.15
CA PRO A 5 19.71 18.19 1.31
C PRO A 5 19.05 17.18 0.38
N LYS A 6 19.89 16.37 -0.22
CA LYS A 6 19.33 15.30 -1.04
C LYS A 6 18.52 14.35 -0.18
N PRO A 7 17.30 14.06 -0.59
CA PRO A 7 16.53 13.04 0.14
C PRO A 7 17.22 11.69 -0.04
N THR A 8 17.86 11.24 1.01
CA THR A 8 18.61 9.98 0.98
C THR A 8 17.68 8.78 1.17
N HIS A 9 16.48 9.07 1.60
CA HIS A 9 15.44 8.05 1.74
C HIS A 9 14.12 8.76 1.60
N SER A 10 13.16 8.09 1.08
CA SER A 10 11.82 8.66 1.02
C SER A 10 11.21 8.52 2.40
N GLU A 11 10.91 9.65 3.00
CA GLU A 11 10.15 9.62 4.22
C GLU A 11 8.74 9.13 3.88
N PRO A 12 8.14 8.31 4.73
CA PRO A 12 6.77 7.89 4.49
C PRO A 12 5.85 9.11 4.56
N THR A 13 5.16 9.35 3.46
CA THR A 13 4.24 10.48 3.35
C THR A 13 2.83 10.04 3.05
N LYS A 14 2.63 8.79 2.70
CA LYS A 14 1.32 8.28 2.35
C LYS A 14 0.55 7.89 3.60
N THR A 15 -0.73 8.27 3.63
CA THR A 15 -1.61 8.05 4.77
C THR A 15 -2.66 6.99 4.43
N TRP A 16 -3.58 6.74 5.37
CA TRP A 16 -4.70 5.84 5.15
C TRP A 16 -5.53 6.26 3.94
N GLU A 17 -5.71 7.56 3.76
CA GLU A 17 -6.45 8.09 2.62
C GLU A 17 -5.80 7.68 1.30
N ASP A 18 -4.49 7.83 1.22
CA ASP A 18 -3.74 7.46 0.01
C ASP A 18 -3.86 5.97 -0.26
N LEU A 19 -3.73 5.16 0.78
CA LEU A 19 -3.85 3.72 0.65
C LEU A 19 -5.24 3.31 0.20
N ASP A 20 -6.26 3.87 0.83
CA ASP A 20 -7.65 3.58 0.47
C ASP A 20 -7.94 3.94 -0.98
N ARG A 21 -7.52 5.12 -1.40
CA ARG A 21 -7.72 5.56 -2.77
C ARG A 21 -7.02 4.63 -3.77
N PHE A 22 -5.80 4.25 -3.46
CA PHE A 22 -5.04 3.35 -4.31
C PHE A 22 -5.73 2.00 -4.44
N LEU A 23 -6.16 1.43 -3.32
CA LEU A 23 -6.86 0.15 -3.34
C LEU A 23 -8.18 0.24 -4.09
N GLN A 24 -8.95 1.29 -3.87
CA GLN A 24 -10.22 1.48 -4.56
C GLN A 24 -10.01 1.57 -6.07
N ASP A 25 -9.02 2.34 -6.49
CA ASP A 25 -8.71 2.48 -7.91
C ASP A 25 -8.30 1.14 -8.53
N MET A 26 -7.41 0.42 -7.85
CA MET A 26 -6.91 -0.84 -8.38
C MET A 26 -7.98 -1.92 -8.43
N PHE A 27 -8.77 -2.04 -7.38
CA PHE A 27 -9.81 -3.06 -7.34
C PHE A 27 -11.00 -2.70 -8.22
N SER A 28 -11.29 -1.42 -8.37
CA SER A 28 -12.32 -0.95 -9.29
C SER A 28 -11.94 -1.26 -10.73
N ALA A 29 -10.70 -0.97 -11.10
CA ALA A 29 -10.21 -1.25 -12.45
C ALA A 29 -10.18 -2.75 -12.71
N GLY A 30 -9.81 -3.54 -11.70
CA GLY A 30 -9.72 -4.98 -11.83
C GLY A 30 -11.06 -5.69 -11.87
N SER A 31 -12.14 -5.04 -11.48
CA SER A 31 -13.46 -5.67 -11.43
C SER A 31 -13.97 -6.10 -12.80
N LYS A 32 -13.40 -5.57 -13.86
CA LYS A 32 -13.76 -5.94 -15.22
C LYS A 32 -12.93 -7.11 -15.77
N SER A 33 -11.96 -7.55 -15.00
CA SER A 33 -11.09 -8.66 -15.36
C SER A 33 -11.70 -9.97 -14.86
N LYS A 34 -11.45 -11.04 -15.58
CA LYS A 34 -11.86 -12.38 -15.14
C LYS A 34 -10.92 -12.93 -14.08
N GLU A 35 -9.76 -12.34 -13.93
CA GLU A 35 -8.79 -12.79 -12.95
C GLU A 35 -8.94 -12.00 -11.65
N PRO A 36 -8.65 -12.62 -10.50
CA PRO A 36 -8.69 -11.90 -9.24
C PRO A 36 -7.66 -10.77 -9.24
N THR A 37 -8.07 -9.63 -8.73
CA THR A 37 -7.17 -8.48 -8.62
C THR A 37 -6.24 -8.69 -7.45
N VAL A 38 -4.96 -8.52 -7.71
CA VAL A 38 -3.93 -8.60 -6.67
C VAL A 38 -3.16 -7.30 -6.69
N VAL A 39 -2.99 -6.69 -5.52
CA VAL A 39 -2.30 -5.42 -5.40
C VAL A 39 -1.16 -5.57 -4.41
N TYR A 40 0.01 -5.09 -4.78
CA TYR A 40 1.17 -5.07 -3.91
C TYR A 40 1.47 -3.63 -3.51
N ILE A 41 1.73 -3.41 -2.23
CA ILE A 41 2.13 -2.10 -1.75
C ILE A 41 3.43 -2.23 -0.97
N ASP A 42 4.14 -1.10 -0.90
CA ASP A 42 5.39 -1.02 -0.15
C ASP A 42 5.07 -0.26 1.15
N PRO A 43 5.03 -0.95 2.30
CA PRO A 43 4.67 -0.29 3.55
C PRO A 43 5.65 0.81 3.97
N ASP A 44 6.88 0.77 3.45
CA ASP A 44 7.87 1.80 3.77
C ASP A 44 7.48 3.18 3.26
N LYS A 45 6.59 3.24 2.27
CA LYS A 45 6.12 4.51 1.72
C LYS A 45 4.96 5.10 2.50
N TYR A 46 4.45 4.37 3.48
CA TYR A 46 3.29 4.78 4.26
C TYR A 46 3.69 5.11 5.68
N VAL A 47 2.95 6.02 6.31
CA VAL A 47 3.21 6.41 7.69
C VAL A 47 2.78 5.33 8.69
N MET A 48 1.98 4.38 8.24
CA MET A 48 1.53 3.27 9.07
C MET A 48 2.54 2.13 9.03
N SER A 49 2.56 1.34 10.09
CA SER A 49 3.42 0.16 10.12
C SER A 49 2.80 -0.97 9.29
N THR A 50 3.63 -1.96 8.96
CA THR A 50 3.16 -3.16 8.25
C THR A 50 2.00 -3.82 8.99
N ASP A 51 2.13 -3.97 10.30
CA ASP A 51 1.10 -4.62 11.13
C ASP A 51 -0.21 -3.84 11.09
N GLU A 52 -0.12 -2.52 11.15
CA GLU A 52 -1.31 -1.67 11.08
C GLU A 52 -2.04 -1.82 9.75
N ILE A 53 -1.27 -1.86 8.66
CA ILE A 53 -1.83 -2.02 7.33
C ILE A 53 -2.48 -3.39 7.16
N LEU A 54 -1.80 -4.43 7.64
CA LEU A 54 -2.35 -5.80 7.58
C LEU A 54 -3.67 -5.89 8.35
N GLU A 55 -3.69 -5.34 9.55
CA GLU A 55 -4.89 -5.38 10.36
C GLU A 55 -6.05 -4.63 9.71
N ALA A 56 -5.77 -3.43 9.21
CA ALA A 56 -6.79 -2.64 8.54
C ALA A 56 -7.33 -3.33 7.29
N GLY A 57 -6.45 -3.97 6.53
CA GLY A 57 -6.86 -4.71 5.35
C GLY A 57 -7.80 -5.87 5.70
N MET A 58 -7.45 -6.62 6.72
CA MET A 58 -8.31 -7.72 7.17
C MET A 58 -9.66 -7.22 7.65
N LYS A 59 -9.69 -6.12 8.39
CA LYS A 59 -10.94 -5.54 8.87
C LYS A 59 -11.82 -5.04 7.73
N SER A 60 -11.21 -4.64 6.64
CA SER A 60 -11.93 -4.14 5.47
C SER A 60 -12.37 -5.25 4.51
N GLY A 61 -12.02 -6.48 4.81
CA GLY A 61 -12.43 -7.61 4.00
C GLY A 61 -11.44 -8.07 2.96
N TYR A 62 -10.23 -7.51 2.96
CA TYR A 62 -9.20 -7.96 2.03
C TYR A 62 -8.46 -9.16 2.59
N ALA A 63 -8.02 -10.03 1.70
CA ALA A 63 -7.07 -11.06 2.06
C ALA A 63 -5.68 -10.44 1.94
N VAL A 64 -4.99 -10.30 3.05
CA VAL A 64 -3.69 -9.64 3.09
C VAL A 64 -2.60 -10.61 3.52
N SER A 65 -1.43 -10.45 2.94
CA SER A 65 -0.27 -11.26 3.31
C SER A 65 1.01 -10.50 3.01
N ILE A 66 2.10 -10.97 3.58
CA ILE A 66 3.40 -10.35 3.34
C ILE A 66 4.11 -11.11 2.23
N HIS A 67 4.57 -10.36 1.24
CA HIS A 67 5.32 -10.93 0.12
C HIS A 67 6.83 -10.90 0.44
N ASP A 68 7.60 -11.68 -0.30
CA ASP A 68 9.02 -11.94 -0.03
C ASP A 68 9.89 -10.71 0.19
N LYS A 69 9.55 -9.59 -0.39
CA LYS A 69 10.36 -8.38 -0.29
C LYS A 69 9.83 -7.39 0.74
N GLY A 70 8.99 -7.86 1.64
CA GLY A 70 8.37 -6.98 2.63
C GLY A 70 7.19 -6.23 2.10
N GLN A 71 6.77 -6.50 0.89
CA GLN A 71 5.57 -5.90 0.32
C GLN A 71 4.33 -6.55 0.90
N ILE A 72 3.26 -5.79 0.97
CA ILE A 72 1.97 -6.31 1.43
C ILE A 72 1.11 -6.60 0.21
N LYS A 73 0.58 -7.81 0.16
CA LYS A 73 -0.28 -8.26 -0.92
C LYS A 73 -1.73 -8.16 -0.47
N PHE A 74 -2.55 -7.51 -1.29
CA PHE A 74 -3.99 -7.39 -1.05
C PHE A 74 -4.73 -8.14 -2.15
N GLU A 75 -5.72 -8.93 -1.76
CA GLU A 75 -6.58 -9.64 -2.71
C GLU A 75 -8.06 -9.41 -2.45
#